data_15a2e9ae74ccb6f09f1af640c67ebc43
#
_entry.id   15a2e9ae74ccb6f09f1af640c67ebc43
#
_cell.length_a   1.000
_cell.length_b   1.000
_cell.length_c   1.000
_cell.angle_alpha   90.00
_cell.angle_beta   90.00
_cell.angle_gamma   90.00
#
_symmetry.space_group_name_H-M   'P 1'
#
loop_
_entity.id
_entity.type
_entity.pdbx_description
1 polymer ?
#
loop_
_entity_poly.entity_id
_entity_poly.type
_entity_poly.pdbx_seq_one_letter_code
_entity_poly.pdbx_strand_id
1 'polypeptide(L)'
;MKRVKEQIKYLALLAICLLSGCSDFLDSYNPSAVTDDFYNTKEGQQKLLTDINARYRNVFNTGELQYYGTDIYMAISEEPAERMFNGYDKTFNSTAPIVGDYWKVLYKIVQESNILLNRCTPDIAGSDYTSLTAQA
;
A
#
# COMPACT_ATOMS: atom_id res chain seq x y z
N MET A 1 -22.47 -52.63 26.01
CA MET A 1 -21.09 -52.45 25.52
C MET A 1 -20.97 -52.30 23.99
N LYS A 2 -21.68 -53.07 23.15
CA LYS A 2 -21.63 -52.95 21.67
C LYS A 2 -22.07 -51.56 21.15
N ARG A 3 -23.15 -50.98 21.67
CA ARG A 3 -23.68 -49.67 21.22
C ARG A 3 -22.72 -48.51 21.53
N VAL A 4 -22.00 -48.55 22.64
CA VAL A 4 -21.02 -47.51 22.99
C VAL A 4 -19.82 -47.55 22.05
N LYS A 5 -19.36 -48.73 21.63
CA LYS A 5 -18.27 -48.89 20.68
C LYS A 5 -18.64 -48.33 19.27
N GLU A 6 -19.87 -48.53 18.85
CA GLU A 6 -20.35 -47.99 17.58
C GLU A 6 -20.46 -46.43 17.63
N GLN A 7 -20.95 -45.88 18.74
CA GLN A 7 -21.02 -44.43 18.89
C GLN A 7 -19.64 -43.75 18.90
N ILE A 8 -18.65 -44.39 19.54
CA ILE A 8 -17.25 -43.90 19.52
C ILE A 8 -16.69 -43.91 18.08
N LYS A 9 -17.00 -44.90 17.24
CA LYS A 9 -16.56 -44.93 15.86
C LYS A 9 -17.14 -43.76 15.03
N TYR A 10 -18.43 -43.47 15.19
CA TYR A 10 -19.06 -42.35 14.48
C TYR A 10 -18.53 -40.99 14.97
N LEU A 11 -18.24 -40.86 16.28
CA LEU A 11 -17.62 -39.66 16.85
C LEU A 11 -16.20 -39.44 16.34
N ALA A 12 -15.41 -40.51 16.23
CA ALA A 12 -14.07 -40.48 15.66
C ALA A 12 -14.08 -40.14 14.16
N LEU A 13 -15.04 -40.69 13.40
CA LEU A 13 -15.20 -40.34 11.98
C LEU A 13 -15.59 -38.87 11.79
N LEU A 14 -16.50 -38.36 12.61
CA LEU A 14 -16.91 -36.98 12.61
C LEU A 14 -15.74 -36.02 12.94
N ALA A 15 -14.91 -36.42 13.92
CA ALA A 15 -13.73 -35.65 14.30
C ALA A 15 -12.68 -35.58 13.17
N ILE A 16 -12.49 -36.66 12.43
CA ILE A 16 -11.57 -36.69 11.28
C ILE A 16 -12.09 -35.79 10.15
N CYS A 17 -13.40 -35.76 9.88
CA CYS A 17 -13.99 -34.89 8.88
C CYS A 17 -13.88 -33.40 9.25
N LEU A 18 -13.89 -33.07 10.55
CA LEU A 18 -13.73 -31.67 11.04
C LEU A 18 -12.26 -31.19 10.98
N LEU A 19 -11.30 -32.15 10.97
CA LEU A 19 -9.86 -31.82 10.88
C LEU A 19 -9.36 -31.70 9.43
N SER A 20 -10.13 -32.16 8.44
CA SER A 20 -9.83 -31.96 7.01
C SER A 20 -10.28 -30.56 6.54
N GLY A 21 -9.95 -29.54 7.29
CA GLY A 21 -10.11 -28.15 6.85
C GLY A 21 -9.23 -27.91 5.62
N CYS A 22 -9.85 -27.52 4.50
CA CYS A 22 -9.15 -27.20 3.27
C CYS A 22 -8.22 -26.02 3.53
N SER A 23 -6.92 -26.25 3.58
CA SER A 23 -5.90 -25.19 3.61
C SER A 23 -6.00 -24.28 2.37
N ASP A 24 -6.37 -24.85 1.23
CA ASP A 24 -6.55 -24.13 -0.05
C ASP A 24 -7.68 -23.10 -0.06
N PHE A 25 -8.64 -23.20 0.89
CA PHE A 25 -9.72 -22.20 0.98
C PHE A 25 -9.23 -20.84 1.50
N LEU A 26 -8.11 -20.82 2.21
CA LEU A 26 -7.50 -19.61 2.74
C LEU A 26 -6.46 -18.98 1.79
N ASP A 27 -6.05 -19.72 0.76
CA ASP A 27 -5.16 -19.19 -0.28
C ASP A 27 -5.97 -18.31 -1.23
N SER A 28 -6.03 -17.04 -0.90
CA SER A 28 -6.63 -16.00 -1.75
C SER A 28 -5.71 -15.75 -2.95
N TYR A 29 -5.86 -16.54 -4.01
CA TYR A 29 -5.25 -16.23 -5.28
C TYR A 29 -5.99 -15.06 -5.93
N ASN A 30 -5.45 -13.86 -5.78
CA ASN A 30 -5.92 -12.69 -6.52
C ASN A 30 -4.95 -12.44 -7.69
N PRO A 31 -5.32 -12.79 -8.93
CA PRO A 31 -4.45 -12.64 -10.09
C PRO A 31 -4.13 -11.17 -10.41
N SER A 32 -4.88 -10.23 -9.83
CA SER A 32 -4.66 -8.79 -9.96
C SER A 32 -3.87 -8.19 -8.79
N ALA A 33 -3.64 -8.95 -7.72
CA ALA A 33 -2.82 -8.48 -6.61
C ALA A 33 -1.35 -8.69 -6.95
N VAL A 34 -0.59 -7.62 -6.87
CA VAL A 34 0.86 -7.72 -6.85
C VAL A 34 1.23 -8.47 -5.56
N THR A 35 1.62 -9.74 -5.71
CA THR A 35 2.00 -10.57 -4.57
C THR A 35 3.35 -10.11 -4.02
N ASP A 36 3.56 -10.39 -2.74
CA ASP A 36 4.79 -10.06 -2.06
C ASP A 36 6.03 -10.65 -2.77
N ASP A 37 5.88 -11.83 -3.38
CA ASP A 37 6.92 -12.51 -4.16
C ASP A 37 7.30 -11.78 -5.44
N PHE A 38 6.38 -11.02 -6.03
CA PHE A 38 6.67 -10.25 -7.23
C PHE A 38 7.78 -9.21 -7.00
N TYR A 39 7.82 -8.60 -5.83
CA TYR A 39 8.87 -7.64 -5.46
C TYR A 39 10.26 -8.29 -5.26
N ASN A 40 10.33 -9.62 -5.20
CA ASN A 40 11.59 -10.35 -5.19
C ASN A 40 12.13 -10.64 -6.61
N THR A 41 11.53 -10.03 -7.63
CA THR A 41 11.99 -10.12 -9.02
C THR A 41 12.52 -8.76 -9.50
N LYS A 42 13.46 -8.78 -10.46
CA LYS A 42 13.98 -7.56 -11.08
C LYS A 42 12.87 -6.71 -11.70
N GLU A 43 11.94 -7.34 -12.40
CA GLU A 43 10.80 -6.66 -13.02
C GLU A 43 9.89 -6.01 -11.95
N GLY A 44 9.62 -6.71 -10.87
CA GLY A 44 8.83 -6.19 -9.75
C GLY A 44 9.46 -4.97 -9.10
N GLN A 45 10.77 -4.97 -8.92
CA GLN A 45 11.53 -3.84 -8.38
C GLN A 45 11.50 -2.62 -9.31
N GLN A 46 11.63 -2.82 -10.62
CA GLN A 46 11.52 -1.74 -11.61
C GLN A 46 10.10 -1.15 -11.66
N LYS A 47 9.07 -2.00 -11.55
CA LYS A 47 7.67 -1.54 -11.48
C LYS A 47 7.39 -0.78 -10.20
N LEU A 48 7.92 -1.26 -9.07
CA LEU A 48 7.77 -0.57 -7.79
C LEU A 48 8.41 0.83 -7.83
N LEU A 49 9.62 0.96 -8.38
CA LEU A 49 10.25 2.27 -8.58
C LEU A 49 9.43 3.18 -9.51
N THR A 50 8.84 2.60 -10.55
CA THR A 50 7.96 3.35 -11.47
C THR A 50 6.72 3.88 -10.74
N ASP A 51 6.12 3.08 -9.86
CA ASP A 51 4.96 3.50 -9.05
C ASP A 51 5.33 4.59 -8.04
N ILE A 52 6.46 4.44 -7.35
CA ILE A 52 7.03 5.48 -6.46
C ILE A 52 7.17 6.81 -7.22
N ASN A 53 7.79 6.80 -8.39
CA ASN A 53 7.98 7.99 -9.21
C ASN A 53 6.65 8.59 -9.72
N ALA A 54 5.67 7.76 -10.05
CA ALA A 54 4.34 8.20 -10.46
C ALA A 54 3.60 8.90 -9.30
N ARG A 55 3.66 8.35 -8.09
CA ARG A 55 3.09 8.95 -6.89
C ARG A 55 3.78 10.26 -6.54
N TYR A 56 5.11 10.29 -6.61
CA TYR A 56 5.89 11.49 -6.37
C TYR A 56 5.51 12.60 -7.34
N ARG A 57 5.35 12.30 -8.62
CA ARG A 57 4.87 13.24 -9.63
C ARG A 57 3.48 13.78 -9.28
N ASN A 58 2.56 12.93 -8.83
CA ASN A 58 1.22 13.37 -8.45
C ASN A 58 1.25 14.34 -7.25
N VAL A 59 2.10 14.08 -6.26
CA VAL A 59 2.29 14.98 -5.11
C VAL A 59 2.67 16.40 -5.57
N PHE A 60 3.52 16.51 -6.58
CA PHE A 60 3.98 17.82 -7.07
C PHE A 60 3.06 18.45 -8.13
N ASN A 61 2.23 17.65 -8.81
CA ASN A 61 1.30 18.16 -9.80
C ASN A 61 0.04 18.78 -9.18
N THR A 62 -0.36 18.35 -8.01
CA THR A 62 -1.56 18.90 -7.33
C THR A 62 -1.32 20.27 -6.70
N GLY A 63 -0.10 20.61 -6.40
CA GLY A 63 0.37 21.97 -6.06
C GLY A 63 -0.28 22.72 -4.88
N GLU A 64 -1.50 22.31 -4.46
CA GLU A 64 -2.30 23.10 -3.52
C GLU A 64 -1.57 23.36 -2.19
N LEU A 65 -0.99 22.33 -1.60
CA LEU A 65 -0.24 22.47 -0.35
C LEU A 65 1.12 23.14 -0.50
N GLN A 66 1.60 23.32 -1.74
CA GLN A 66 2.92 23.89 -2.02
C GLN A 66 2.84 25.38 -2.38
N TYR A 67 1.75 25.80 -3.00
CA TYR A 67 1.64 27.12 -3.60
C TYR A 67 0.56 27.99 -2.98
N TYR A 68 -0.59 27.40 -2.57
CA TYR A 68 -1.69 28.15 -2.02
C TYR A 68 -1.37 28.71 -0.62
N GLY A 69 -1.92 29.86 -0.30
CA GLY A 69 -1.70 30.53 0.97
C GLY A 69 -0.35 31.22 1.09
N THR A 70 0.40 31.36 -0.02
CA THR A 70 1.61 32.19 -0.06
C THR A 70 1.27 33.62 -0.51
N ASP A 71 2.21 34.53 -0.33
CA ASP A 71 2.05 35.94 -0.76
C ASP A 71 1.88 36.11 -2.28
N ILE A 72 2.26 35.07 -3.05
CA ILE A 72 2.28 35.10 -4.52
C ILE A 72 1.12 34.29 -5.10
N TYR A 73 0.63 33.28 -4.38
CA TYR A 73 -0.36 32.32 -4.87
C TYR A 73 -1.59 32.26 -3.98
N MET A 74 -2.73 32.58 -4.56
CA MET A 74 -4.04 32.50 -3.90
C MET A 74 -4.92 31.50 -4.63
N ALA A 75 -5.64 30.66 -3.89
CA ALA A 75 -6.70 29.84 -4.46
C ALA A 75 -7.87 30.75 -4.85
N ILE A 76 -8.16 30.86 -6.15
CA ILE A 76 -9.30 31.62 -6.68
C ILE A 76 -10.52 30.73 -6.91
N SER A 77 -10.39 29.43 -6.71
CA SER A 77 -11.47 28.46 -6.81
C SER A 77 -12.59 28.75 -5.81
N GLU A 78 -13.82 28.47 -6.19
CA GLU A 78 -14.95 28.52 -5.28
C GLU A 78 -15.02 27.30 -4.35
N GLU A 79 -14.18 26.28 -4.57
CA GLU A 79 -14.13 25.08 -3.75
C GLU A 79 -13.63 25.39 -2.33
N PRO A 80 -14.43 25.10 -1.29
CA PRO A 80 -14.06 25.39 0.10
C PRO A 80 -12.75 24.75 0.52
N ALA A 81 -12.43 23.58 -0.03
CA ALA A 81 -11.21 22.84 0.26
C ALA A 81 -9.93 23.58 -0.17
N GLU A 82 -10.01 24.40 -1.23
CA GLU A 82 -8.88 25.20 -1.71
C GLU A 82 -8.83 26.56 -1.00
N ARG A 83 -9.99 27.16 -0.77
CA ARG A 83 -10.07 28.50 -0.15
C ARG A 83 -9.55 28.55 1.29
N MET A 84 -9.55 27.44 2.01
CA MET A 84 -9.04 27.38 3.38
C MET A 84 -7.55 27.77 3.48
N PHE A 85 -6.79 27.60 2.38
CA PHE A 85 -5.38 28.00 2.35
C PHE A 85 -5.19 29.52 2.36
N ASN A 86 -6.13 30.29 1.82
CA ASN A 86 -6.01 31.73 1.72
C ASN A 86 -6.20 32.44 3.08
N GLY A 87 -7.04 31.86 3.92
CA GLY A 87 -7.44 32.48 5.18
C GLY A 87 -6.74 31.94 6.41
N TYR A 88 -6.03 30.84 6.31
CA TYR A 88 -5.44 30.10 7.45
C TYR A 88 -6.45 29.94 8.58
N ASP A 89 -7.70 29.71 8.22
CA ASP A 89 -8.78 29.62 9.20
C ASP A 89 -8.80 28.25 9.91
N LYS A 90 -9.71 28.08 10.84
CA LYS A 90 -9.85 26.84 11.64
C LYS A 90 -10.15 25.59 10.81
N THR A 91 -10.53 25.72 9.53
CA THR A 91 -10.77 24.59 8.63
C THR A 91 -9.48 24.04 8.06
N PHE A 92 -8.41 24.82 8.05
CA PHE A 92 -7.07 24.37 7.71
C PHE A 92 -6.40 23.71 8.92
N ASN A 93 -6.64 22.45 9.10
CA ASN A 93 -6.13 21.66 10.21
C ASN A 93 -5.80 20.22 9.78
N SER A 94 -5.24 19.43 10.69
CA SER A 94 -4.80 18.05 10.41
C SER A 94 -5.94 17.09 10.01
N THR A 95 -7.19 17.47 10.21
CA THR A 95 -8.36 16.65 9.82
C THR A 95 -8.94 17.07 8.46
N ALA A 96 -8.41 18.13 7.85
CA ALA A 96 -8.82 18.54 6.51
C ALA A 96 -8.50 17.43 5.49
N PRO A 97 -9.47 17.02 4.64
CA PRO A 97 -9.29 15.89 3.72
C PRO A 97 -8.04 16.02 2.85
N ILE A 98 -7.79 17.20 2.29
CA ILE A 98 -6.63 17.45 1.42
C ILE A 98 -5.29 17.23 2.16
N VAL A 99 -5.20 17.63 3.44
CA VAL A 99 -4.01 17.41 4.27
C VAL A 99 -3.85 15.90 4.54
N GLY A 100 -4.95 15.22 4.88
CA GLY A 100 -4.96 13.79 5.13
C GLY A 100 -4.57 12.96 3.91
N ASP A 101 -5.06 13.33 2.74
CA ASP A 101 -4.75 12.61 1.49
C ASP A 101 -3.30 12.85 1.06
N TYR A 102 -2.79 14.06 1.21
CA TYR A 102 -1.38 14.36 0.98
C TYR A 102 -0.47 13.53 1.90
N TRP A 103 -0.81 13.47 3.19
CA TRP A 103 -0.11 12.65 4.18
C TRP A 103 -0.08 11.17 3.80
N LYS A 104 -1.23 10.60 3.42
CA LYS A 104 -1.33 9.20 2.98
C LYS A 104 -0.43 8.90 1.78
N VAL A 105 -0.42 9.78 0.78
CA VAL A 105 0.40 9.59 -0.41
C VAL A 105 1.89 9.64 -0.07
N LEU A 106 2.34 10.61 0.74
CA LEU A 106 3.73 10.70 1.17
C LEU A 106 4.17 9.44 1.95
N TYR A 107 3.35 8.99 2.91
CA TYR A 107 3.68 7.77 3.66
C TYR A 107 3.61 6.50 2.81
N LYS A 108 2.79 6.50 1.77
CA LYS A 108 2.79 5.39 0.81
C LYS A 108 4.09 5.35 0.00
N ILE A 109 4.62 6.50 -0.42
CA ILE A 109 5.93 6.60 -1.06
C ILE A 109 7.02 6.07 -0.12
N VAL A 110 7.05 6.51 1.14
CA VAL A 110 8.02 6.04 2.14
C VAL A 110 7.91 4.52 2.34
N GLN A 111 6.70 3.97 2.41
CA GLN A 111 6.48 2.53 2.54
C GLN A 111 7.04 1.76 1.35
N GLU A 112 6.74 2.19 0.14
CA GLU A 112 7.16 1.55 -1.10
C GLU A 112 8.68 1.65 -1.29
N SER A 113 9.28 2.79 -0.98
CA SER A 113 10.73 2.98 -0.96
C SER A 113 11.41 2.02 0.03
N ASN A 114 10.87 1.88 1.23
CA ASN A 114 11.40 0.92 2.21
C ASN A 114 11.28 -0.53 1.74
N ILE A 115 10.18 -0.90 1.07
CA ILE A 115 10.05 -2.24 0.47
C ILE A 115 11.12 -2.45 -0.60
N LEU A 116 11.32 -1.47 -1.48
CA LEU A 116 12.33 -1.54 -2.53
C LEU A 116 13.74 -1.69 -1.94
N LEU A 117 14.11 -0.84 -1.01
CA LEU A 117 15.44 -0.88 -0.35
C LEU A 117 15.70 -2.20 0.38
N ASN A 118 14.68 -2.74 1.06
CA ASN A 118 14.82 -3.99 1.82
C ASN A 118 14.91 -5.24 0.92
N ARG A 119 14.35 -5.20 -0.29
CA ARG A 119 14.30 -6.36 -1.19
C ARG A 119 15.27 -6.27 -2.37
N CYS A 120 15.76 -5.08 -2.66
CA CYS A 120 16.72 -4.88 -3.73
C CYS A 120 18.08 -5.39 -3.29
N THR A 121 18.51 -6.49 -3.91
CA THR A 121 19.85 -7.07 -3.70
C THR A 121 20.61 -7.13 -5.01
N PRO A 122 21.96 -7.11 -5.00
CA PRO A 122 22.75 -7.24 -6.21
C PRO A 122 22.45 -8.51 -7.02
N ASP A 123 22.06 -9.60 -6.35
CA ASP A 123 21.72 -10.87 -7.00
C ASP A 123 20.42 -10.79 -7.80
N ILE A 124 19.45 -10.01 -7.34
CA ILE A 124 18.15 -9.85 -8.00
C ILE A 124 18.21 -8.73 -9.04
N ALA A 125 18.72 -7.57 -8.64
CA ALA A 125 18.74 -6.36 -9.46
C ALA A 125 19.87 -6.35 -10.52
N GLY A 126 20.96 -7.07 -10.26
CA GLY A 126 22.11 -7.12 -11.16
C GLY A 126 22.73 -5.73 -11.38
N SER A 127 22.92 -5.36 -12.65
CA SER A 127 23.44 -4.04 -13.05
C SER A 127 22.60 -2.85 -12.59
N ASP A 128 21.31 -3.06 -12.30
CA ASP A 128 20.38 -1.99 -11.97
C ASP A 128 20.37 -1.67 -10.46
N TYR A 129 21.06 -2.47 -9.64
CA TYR A 129 21.09 -2.34 -8.18
C TYR A 129 21.36 -0.92 -7.71
N THR A 130 22.47 -0.33 -8.18
CA THR A 130 22.86 1.03 -7.79
C THR A 130 21.83 2.07 -8.22
N SER A 131 21.29 1.92 -9.42
CA SER A 131 20.25 2.84 -9.94
C SER A 131 18.94 2.74 -9.18
N LEU A 132 18.49 1.52 -8.86
CA LEU A 132 17.25 1.29 -8.11
C LEU A 132 17.34 1.82 -6.68
N THR A 133 18.45 1.55 -6.00
CA THR A 133 18.63 1.97 -4.60
C THR A 133 18.92 3.47 -4.47
N ALA A 134 19.53 4.11 -5.47
CA ALA A 134 19.77 5.55 -5.44
C ALA A 134 18.50 6.38 -5.70
N GLN A 135 17.46 5.80 -6.30
CA GLN A 135 16.21 6.47 -6.64
C GLN A 135 15.08 6.16 -5.64
N ALA A 136 15.25 5.18 -4.76
CA ALA A 136 14.28 4.80 -3.73
C ALA A 136 14.38 5.74 -2.51
#